data_66d7b38e18e59a3e187b0921f5475553
#
_entry.id   66d7b38e18e59a3e187b0921f5475553
#
_cell.length_a   1.000
_cell.length_b   1.000
_cell.length_c   1.000
_cell.angle_alpha   90.00
_cell.angle_beta   90.00
_cell.angle_gamma   90.00
#
_symmetry.space_group_name_H-M   'P 1'
#
loop_
_entity.id
_entity.type
_entity.pdbx_description
1 polymer ?
#
loop_
_entity_poly.entity_id
_entity_poly.type
_entity_poly.pdbx_seq_one_letter_code
_entity_poly.pdbx_strand_id
1 'polypeptide(L)'
;YVHTTFFKDKIKFLNFSSYLCATKHGFIAVMVKKELTEAEIAESIPDLWQPLTESQREFLAQNFTIQKYKKNETIYCEGETPMHLMCLLSGKVKIYKDGVGGRSQIIRVIKNKEYFAYRAYFAEENFVTAAAAFEPCTMCLIPMPVIIKLIQENADLAMFFIRQLSKDLGISDERTVNLTQKHIRGRLAESLLFLKDTYGVEEDQCTLSIYLSREDLANLSNMTTSNAIRTLSNFATEKLIIIDGRKIKLIDEERLKKISKIG
;
A
#
# COMPACT_ATOMS: atom_id res chain seq x y z
N TYR A 1 -16.48 27.88 13.91
CA TYR A 1 -17.37 28.56 12.92
C TYR A 1 -16.60 29.18 11.73
N VAL A 2 -15.55 28.56 11.21
CA VAL A 2 -14.86 29.07 9.99
C VAL A 2 -14.49 27.95 8.98
N HIS A 3 -14.69 26.67 9.30
CA HIS A 3 -14.24 25.56 8.44
C HIS A 3 -15.28 24.92 7.52
N THR A 4 -16.53 25.37 7.54
CA THR A 4 -17.60 24.73 6.74
C THR A 4 -17.79 25.33 5.34
N THR A 5 -17.07 26.39 4.99
CA THR A 5 -17.27 27.12 3.73
C THR A 5 -16.35 26.64 2.59
N PHE A 6 -15.32 25.84 2.86
CA PHE A 6 -14.31 25.48 1.84
C PHE A 6 -14.74 24.38 0.87
N PHE A 7 -15.74 23.58 1.25
CA PHE A 7 -16.17 22.43 0.43
C PHE A 7 -17.45 22.62 -0.38
N LYS A 8 -18.28 23.64 -0.06
CA LYS A 8 -19.58 23.82 -0.73
C LYS A 8 -19.53 24.40 -2.13
N ASP A 9 -18.46 25.10 -2.51
CA ASP A 9 -18.38 25.81 -3.79
C ASP A 9 -17.69 25.05 -4.94
N LYS A 10 -17.25 23.80 -4.74
CA LYS A 10 -16.59 23.02 -5.80
C LYS A 10 -17.44 21.90 -6.43
N ILE A 11 -18.70 21.76 -6.06
CA ILE A 11 -19.62 20.85 -6.76
C ILE A 11 -20.31 21.61 -7.88
N LYS A 12 -19.57 22.07 -8.88
CA LYS A 12 -20.09 22.32 -10.21
C LYS A 12 -19.74 21.13 -11.09
N PHE A 13 -20.75 20.45 -11.58
CA PHE A 13 -20.68 19.42 -12.60
C PHE A 13 -19.73 19.85 -13.72
N LEU A 14 -18.52 19.31 -13.74
CA LEU A 14 -17.60 19.43 -14.86
C LEU A 14 -17.59 18.08 -15.57
N ASN A 15 -18.01 18.11 -16.83
CA ASN A 15 -17.83 17.02 -17.79
C ASN A 15 -16.37 16.58 -17.76
N PHE A 16 -16.13 15.34 -17.30
CA PHE A 16 -14.82 14.74 -17.17
C PHE A 16 -14.31 14.26 -18.53
N SER A 17 -13.77 15.20 -19.30
CA SER A 17 -12.86 14.87 -20.39
C SER A 17 -11.52 15.52 -20.04
N SER A 18 -10.53 14.68 -19.77
CA SER A 18 -9.12 15.02 -19.58
C SER A 18 -8.73 15.84 -18.34
N TYR A 19 -8.28 15.16 -17.27
CA TYR A 19 -7.39 15.77 -16.29
C TYR A 19 -5.93 15.48 -16.63
N LEU A 20 -5.22 16.56 -17.02
CA LEU A 20 -3.76 16.57 -17.00
C LEU A 20 -3.32 16.84 -15.55
N CYS A 21 -2.77 15.84 -14.88
CA CYS A 21 -2.04 16.04 -13.64
C CYS A 21 -0.61 16.43 -14.00
N ALA A 22 -0.28 17.71 -13.86
CA ALA A 22 1.10 18.17 -14.01
C ALA A 22 1.86 17.85 -12.73
N THR A 23 2.55 16.69 -12.71
CA THR A 23 3.61 16.45 -11.72
C THR A 23 4.81 17.33 -12.05
N LYS A 24 5.51 17.86 -11.02
CA LYS A 24 6.71 18.71 -11.14
C LYS A 24 7.87 18.06 -11.94
N HIS A 25 7.70 16.84 -12.43
CA HIS A 25 8.69 16.05 -13.17
C HIS A 25 8.05 15.41 -14.42
N GLY A 26 7.55 16.21 -15.32
CA GLY A 26 7.46 15.99 -16.77
C GLY A 26 7.02 14.63 -17.34
N PHE A 27 6.33 13.75 -16.62
CA PHE A 27 5.80 12.49 -17.15
C PHE A 27 4.27 12.55 -17.26
N ILE A 28 3.78 12.57 -18.49
CA ILE A 28 2.36 12.39 -18.79
C ILE A 28 2.06 10.89 -18.66
N ALA A 29 1.38 10.50 -17.57
CA ALA A 29 0.80 9.17 -17.47
C ALA A 29 -0.37 9.09 -18.47
N VAL A 30 -0.23 8.26 -19.50
CA VAL A 30 -1.32 7.99 -20.45
C VAL A 30 -2.35 7.12 -19.72
N MET A 31 -3.45 7.71 -19.31
CA MET A 31 -4.62 6.96 -18.82
C MET A 31 -5.23 6.20 -20.01
N VAL A 32 -4.98 4.91 -20.07
CA VAL A 32 -5.69 4.02 -21.00
C VAL A 32 -7.00 3.63 -20.30
N LYS A 33 -8.10 4.23 -20.72
CA LYS A 33 -9.44 3.76 -20.32
C LYS A 33 -9.68 2.40 -21.00
N LYS A 34 -9.30 1.31 -20.34
CA LYS A 34 -9.73 -0.02 -20.74
C LYS A 34 -11.15 -0.18 -20.22
N GLU A 35 -12.11 -0.37 -21.10
CA GLU A 35 -13.45 -0.79 -20.69
C GLU A 35 -13.34 -2.22 -20.16
N LEU A 36 -13.49 -2.36 -18.84
CA LEU A 36 -13.57 -3.64 -18.17
C LEU A 36 -15.03 -4.09 -18.16
N THR A 37 -15.23 -5.40 -18.31
CA THR A 37 -16.54 -6.00 -18.08
C THR A 37 -16.89 -5.94 -16.59
N GLU A 38 -18.17 -6.00 -16.28
CA GLU A 38 -18.66 -6.05 -14.89
C GLU A 38 -18.03 -7.21 -14.11
N ALA A 39 -17.86 -8.36 -14.75
CA ALA A 39 -17.23 -9.53 -14.16
C ALA A 39 -15.74 -9.27 -13.81
N GLU A 40 -14.96 -8.58 -14.69
CA GLU A 40 -13.58 -8.21 -14.42
C GLU A 40 -13.47 -7.20 -13.26
N ILE A 41 -14.43 -6.27 -13.15
CA ILE A 41 -14.49 -5.31 -12.03
C ILE A 41 -14.82 -6.05 -10.73
N ALA A 42 -15.84 -6.90 -10.72
CA ALA A 42 -16.23 -7.70 -9.58
C ALA A 42 -15.08 -8.58 -9.03
N GLU A 43 -14.32 -9.21 -9.94
CA GLU A 43 -13.15 -10.00 -9.57
C GLU A 43 -12.00 -9.14 -9.01
N SER A 44 -11.86 -7.93 -9.53
CA SER A 44 -10.79 -6.98 -9.15
C SER A 44 -10.98 -6.39 -7.75
N ILE A 45 -12.22 -6.09 -7.38
CA ILE A 45 -12.58 -5.39 -6.13
C ILE A 45 -13.75 -6.08 -5.38
N PRO A 46 -13.65 -7.38 -5.07
CA PRO A 46 -14.78 -8.17 -4.59
C PRO A 46 -15.42 -7.61 -3.32
N ASP A 47 -14.62 -7.18 -2.34
CA ASP A 47 -15.12 -6.68 -1.05
C ASP A 47 -15.88 -5.35 -1.16
N LEU A 48 -15.52 -4.53 -2.16
CA LEU A 48 -16.23 -3.29 -2.47
C LEU A 48 -17.47 -3.56 -3.32
N TRP A 49 -17.42 -4.56 -4.20
CA TRP A 49 -18.45 -4.88 -5.17
C TRP A 49 -19.65 -5.64 -4.58
N GLN A 50 -19.39 -6.61 -3.70
CA GLN A 50 -20.41 -7.48 -3.13
C GLN A 50 -21.59 -6.75 -2.46
N PRO A 51 -21.35 -5.73 -1.60
CA PRO A 51 -22.43 -5.04 -0.90
C PRO A 51 -23.26 -4.11 -1.79
N LEU A 52 -22.83 -3.84 -3.05
CA LEU A 52 -23.49 -2.88 -3.93
C LEU A 52 -24.73 -3.47 -4.60
N THR A 53 -25.77 -2.65 -4.74
CA THR A 53 -26.92 -2.93 -5.59
C THR A 53 -26.55 -2.85 -7.08
N GLU A 54 -27.40 -3.36 -7.98
CA GLU A 54 -27.15 -3.34 -9.42
C GLU A 54 -26.90 -1.91 -9.94
N SER A 55 -27.77 -0.96 -9.58
CA SER A 55 -27.60 0.46 -9.95
C SER A 55 -26.32 1.09 -9.41
N GLN A 56 -25.90 0.71 -8.20
CA GLN A 56 -24.64 1.17 -7.62
C GLN A 56 -23.42 0.57 -8.32
N ARG A 57 -23.51 -0.69 -8.77
CA ARG A 57 -22.47 -1.35 -9.57
C ARG A 57 -22.29 -0.68 -10.92
N GLU A 58 -23.39 -0.40 -11.63
CA GLU A 58 -23.32 0.36 -12.88
C GLU A 58 -22.68 1.74 -12.69
N PHE A 59 -23.07 2.46 -11.63
CA PHE A 59 -22.49 3.76 -11.31
C PHE A 59 -21.00 3.66 -11.00
N LEU A 60 -20.57 2.65 -10.24
CA LEU A 60 -19.15 2.42 -9.96
C LEU A 60 -18.37 2.07 -11.23
N ALA A 61 -18.90 1.19 -12.08
CA ALA A 61 -18.26 0.75 -13.31
C ALA A 61 -17.99 1.89 -14.30
N GLN A 62 -18.90 2.89 -14.37
CA GLN A 62 -18.73 4.08 -15.20
C GLN A 62 -17.59 5.00 -14.71
N ASN A 63 -17.22 4.90 -13.44
CA ASN A 63 -16.21 5.74 -12.78
C ASN A 63 -14.94 4.98 -12.38
N PHE A 64 -14.80 3.74 -12.82
CA PHE A 64 -13.66 2.88 -12.57
C PHE A 64 -12.59 3.09 -13.64
N THR A 65 -11.34 3.34 -13.24
CA THR A 65 -10.22 3.50 -14.17
C THR A 65 -9.06 2.60 -13.77
N ILE A 66 -8.30 2.13 -14.79
CA ILE A 66 -7.09 1.33 -14.60
C ILE A 66 -5.88 2.18 -14.93
N GLN A 67 -4.89 2.18 -14.04
CA GLN A 67 -3.60 2.83 -14.26
C GLN A 67 -2.46 1.86 -14.01
N LYS A 68 -1.42 1.93 -14.86
CA LYS A 68 -0.20 1.14 -14.74
C LYS A 68 0.95 2.03 -14.31
N TYR A 69 1.78 1.51 -13.43
CA TYR A 69 2.99 2.17 -12.95
C TYR A 69 4.21 1.30 -13.20
N LYS A 70 5.32 1.94 -13.54
CA LYS A 70 6.61 1.28 -13.70
C LYS A 70 7.26 1.05 -12.35
N LYS A 71 8.24 0.16 -12.31
CA LYS A 71 9.08 -0.03 -11.12
C LYS A 71 9.69 1.30 -10.64
N ASN A 72 9.63 1.56 -9.34
CA ASN A 72 10.08 2.77 -8.65
C ASN A 72 9.33 4.06 -9.03
N GLU A 73 8.24 3.96 -9.80
CA GLU A 73 7.42 5.11 -10.12
C GLU A 73 6.61 5.53 -8.88
N THR A 74 6.57 6.84 -8.63
CA THR A 74 5.78 7.43 -7.55
C THR A 74 4.29 7.42 -7.94
N ILE A 75 3.47 6.96 -7.02
CA ILE A 75 2.01 6.85 -7.18
C ILE A 75 1.34 8.12 -6.65
N TYR A 76 1.77 8.59 -5.48
CA TYR A 76 1.42 9.90 -4.92
C TYR A 76 2.54 10.37 -3.97
N CYS A 77 2.63 11.67 -3.77
CA CYS A 77 3.60 12.30 -2.88
C CYS A 77 2.96 12.76 -1.56
N GLU A 78 3.77 12.88 -0.51
CA GLU A 78 3.40 13.58 0.72
C GLU A 78 2.99 15.03 0.38
N GLY A 79 1.93 15.53 0.99
CA GLY A 79 1.36 16.86 0.76
C GLY A 79 0.37 16.96 -0.39
N GLU A 80 0.22 15.94 -1.24
CA GLU A 80 -0.80 15.95 -2.30
C GLU A 80 -2.20 15.69 -1.73
N THR A 81 -3.22 16.22 -2.42
CA THR A 81 -4.63 16.02 -2.06
C THR A 81 -5.10 14.63 -2.47
N PRO A 82 -5.72 13.84 -1.57
CA PRO A 82 -6.23 12.51 -1.89
C PRO A 82 -7.49 12.60 -2.76
N MET A 83 -7.39 12.22 -4.03
CA MET A 83 -8.51 12.31 -4.99
C MET A 83 -9.18 10.98 -5.27
N HIS A 84 -8.49 9.86 -5.03
CA HIS A 84 -8.94 8.52 -5.41
C HIS A 84 -8.79 7.52 -4.27
N LEU A 85 -9.76 6.61 -4.16
CA LEU A 85 -9.54 5.29 -3.58
C LEU A 85 -8.71 4.49 -4.59
N MET A 86 -7.67 3.83 -4.13
CA MET A 86 -6.80 2.97 -4.95
C MET A 86 -6.90 1.52 -4.50
N CYS A 87 -6.93 0.59 -5.45
CA CYS A 87 -6.85 -0.84 -5.20
C CYS A 87 -5.74 -1.44 -6.06
N LEU A 88 -4.83 -2.20 -5.46
CA LEU A 88 -3.76 -2.87 -6.17
C LEU A 88 -4.28 -4.15 -6.83
N LEU A 89 -4.25 -4.22 -8.16
CA LEU A 89 -4.72 -5.38 -8.94
C LEU A 89 -3.58 -6.37 -9.20
N SER A 90 -2.38 -5.86 -9.45
CA SER A 90 -1.18 -6.69 -9.63
C SER A 90 0.09 -5.89 -9.33
N GLY A 91 1.17 -6.60 -8.98
CA GLY A 91 2.43 -5.99 -8.60
C GLY A 91 2.56 -5.78 -7.09
N LYS A 92 3.45 -4.86 -6.68
CA LYS A 92 3.74 -4.58 -5.27
C LYS A 92 3.99 -3.09 -5.08
N VAL A 93 3.40 -2.51 -4.02
CA VAL A 93 3.47 -1.08 -3.70
C VAL A 93 3.95 -0.91 -2.27
N LYS A 94 4.78 0.12 -2.03
CA LYS A 94 5.16 0.58 -0.70
C LYS A 94 4.54 1.94 -0.40
N ILE A 95 4.05 2.10 0.83
CA ILE A 95 3.73 3.40 1.43
C ILE A 95 4.86 3.74 2.38
N TYR A 96 5.46 4.91 2.22
CA TYR A 96 6.61 5.34 2.99
C TYR A 96 6.51 6.81 3.39
N LYS A 97 7.32 7.18 4.36
CA LYS A 97 7.51 8.57 4.78
C LYS A 97 9.00 8.85 4.92
N ASP A 98 9.41 9.97 4.40
CA ASP A 98 10.78 10.46 4.58
C ASP A 98 10.90 11.12 5.96
N GLY A 99 11.85 10.63 6.73
CA GLY A 99 12.14 11.13 8.05
C GLY A 99 13.19 12.25 8.06
N VAL A 100 13.50 12.75 9.24
CA VAL A 100 14.57 13.74 9.46
C VAL A 100 15.89 13.17 8.94
N GLY A 101 16.59 13.94 8.11
CA GLY A 101 17.85 13.51 7.50
C GLY A 101 17.70 12.65 6.23
N GLY A 102 16.52 12.62 5.62
CA GLY A 102 16.28 11.98 4.32
C GLY A 102 16.22 10.44 4.35
N ARG A 103 16.15 9.83 5.54
CA ARG A 103 15.97 8.38 5.66
C ARG A 103 14.49 8.03 5.56
N SER A 104 14.14 7.27 4.55
CA SER A 104 12.77 6.78 4.38
C SER A 104 12.42 5.68 5.39
N GLN A 105 11.18 5.66 5.85
CA GLN A 105 10.58 4.58 6.62
C GLN A 105 9.43 3.98 5.82
N ILE A 106 9.46 2.70 5.54
CA ILE A 106 8.32 2.01 4.95
C ILE A 106 7.26 1.79 6.03
N ILE A 107 6.12 2.44 5.84
CA ILE A 107 4.99 2.38 6.78
C ILE A 107 4.11 1.17 6.49
N ARG A 108 3.84 0.89 5.21
CA ARG A 108 3.01 -0.24 4.75
C ARG A 108 3.56 -0.80 3.46
N VAL A 109 3.30 -2.06 3.22
CA VAL A 109 3.39 -2.69 1.90
C VAL A 109 1.99 -3.14 1.51
N ILE A 110 1.61 -2.90 0.27
CA ILE A 110 0.28 -3.18 -0.25
C ILE A 110 0.34 -4.45 -1.08
N LYS A 111 -0.56 -5.37 -0.81
CA LYS A 111 -0.73 -6.62 -1.53
C LYS A 111 -1.91 -6.57 -2.49
N ASN A 112 -1.99 -7.55 -3.38
CA ASN A 112 -3.07 -7.64 -4.35
C ASN A 112 -4.45 -7.62 -3.68
N LYS A 113 -5.38 -6.88 -4.29
CA LYS A 113 -6.76 -6.64 -3.84
C LYS A 113 -6.87 -5.85 -2.54
N GLU A 114 -5.78 -5.18 -2.10
CA GLU A 114 -5.80 -4.29 -0.95
C GLU A 114 -6.11 -2.85 -1.38
N TYR A 115 -6.94 -2.18 -0.56
CA TYR A 115 -7.35 -0.78 -0.76
C TYR A 115 -6.46 0.16 0.04
N PHE A 116 -6.14 1.32 -0.54
CA PHE A 116 -5.33 2.35 0.11
C PHE A 116 -5.62 3.75 -0.43
N ALA A 117 -4.93 4.76 0.05
CA ALA A 117 -5.05 6.17 -0.34
C ALA A 117 -6.32 6.90 0.13
N TYR A 118 -7.28 6.22 0.79
CA TYR A 118 -8.56 6.80 1.22
C TYR A 118 -8.53 7.42 2.63
N ARG A 119 -7.58 7.01 3.50
CA ARG A 119 -7.51 7.49 4.89
C ARG A 119 -7.43 9.01 4.98
N ALA A 120 -6.53 9.63 4.21
CA ALA A 120 -6.31 11.06 4.23
C ALA A 120 -7.56 11.83 3.77
N TYR A 121 -8.31 11.30 2.81
CA TYR A 121 -9.58 11.90 2.38
C TYR A 121 -10.63 11.89 3.49
N PHE A 122 -10.80 10.76 4.18
CA PHE A 122 -11.74 10.66 5.31
C PHE A 122 -11.32 11.52 6.50
N ALA A 123 -10.02 11.78 6.67
CA ALA A 123 -9.49 12.67 7.69
C ALA A 123 -9.49 14.14 7.26
N GLU A 124 -9.95 14.47 6.05
CA GLU A 124 -9.98 15.82 5.47
C GLU A 124 -8.58 16.49 5.45
N GLU A 125 -7.54 15.71 5.19
CA GLU A 125 -6.15 16.16 5.15
C GLU A 125 -5.42 15.74 3.86
N ASN A 126 -4.29 16.34 3.58
CA ASN A 126 -3.39 15.90 2.51
C ASN A 126 -2.66 14.61 2.92
N PHE A 127 -2.06 13.92 1.94
CA PHE A 127 -1.26 12.75 2.25
C PHE A 127 -0.09 13.10 3.19
N VAL A 128 0.02 12.39 4.30
CA VAL A 128 1.14 12.49 5.24
C VAL A 128 2.26 11.49 4.93
N THR A 129 2.08 10.71 3.85
CA THR A 129 3.01 9.69 3.35
C THR A 129 3.09 9.77 1.84
N ALA A 130 4.07 9.11 1.24
CA ALA A 130 4.15 8.88 -0.20
C ALA A 130 3.93 7.40 -0.52
N ALA A 131 3.61 7.08 -1.78
CA ALA A 131 3.53 5.72 -2.28
C ALA A 131 4.33 5.55 -3.56
N ALA A 132 4.99 4.40 -3.72
CA ALA A 132 5.75 4.05 -4.91
C ALA A 132 5.66 2.55 -5.22
N ALA A 133 5.78 2.21 -6.50
CA ALA A 133 5.78 0.84 -6.97
C ALA A 133 7.12 0.14 -6.69
N PHE A 134 7.13 -1.01 -6.00
CA PHE A 134 8.32 -1.85 -5.87
C PHE A 134 8.69 -2.54 -7.19
N GLU A 135 7.67 -2.88 -7.96
CA GLU A 135 7.77 -3.51 -9.28
C GLU A 135 6.66 -2.97 -10.17
N PRO A 136 6.65 -3.24 -11.49
CA PRO A 136 5.54 -2.82 -12.33
C PRO A 136 4.21 -3.27 -11.74
N CYS A 137 3.27 -2.34 -11.59
CA CYS A 137 1.99 -2.61 -10.97
C CYS A 137 0.82 -2.04 -11.78
N THR A 138 -0.34 -2.66 -11.58
CA THR A 138 -1.60 -2.22 -12.16
C THR A 138 -2.56 -1.91 -11.00
N MET A 139 -3.19 -0.76 -11.05
CA MET A 139 -4.12 -0.31 -10.03
C MET A 139 -5.45 0.10 -10.62
N CYS A 140 -6.48 -0.10 -9.83
CA CYS A 140 -7.78 0.52 -10.01
C CYS A 140 -7.82 1.84 -9.23
N LEU A 141 -8.36 2.86 -9.87
CA LEU A 141 -8.62 4.17 -9.26
C LEU A 141 -10.10 4.48 -9.34
N ILE A 142 -10.68 4.84 -8.20
CA ILE A 142 -12.08 5.24 -8.09
C ILE A 142 -12.11 6.63 -7.44
N PRO A 143 -12.70 7.65 -8.08
CA PRO A 143 -12.77 8.99 -7.48
C PRO A 143 -13.44 8.97 -6.11
N MET A 144 -12.86 9.65 -5.12
CA MET A 144 -13.44 9.68 -3.76
C MET A 144 -14.87 10.22 -3.70
N PRO A 145 -15.31 11.20 -4.51
CA PRO A 145 -16.72 11.61 -4.54
C PRO A 145 -17.69 10.48 -4.91
N VAL A 146 -17.27 9.55 -5.78
CA VAL A 146 -18.07 8.35 -6.13
C VAL A 146 -18.22 7.45 -4.91
N ILE A 147 -17.12 7.20 -4.19
CA ILE A 147 -17.12 6.41 -2.95
C ILE A 147 -18.01 7.04 -1.89
N ILE A 148 -17.91 8.36 -1.68
CA ILE A 148 -18.73 9.07 -0.70
C ILE A 148 -20.22 8.94 -1.01
N LYS A 149 -20.60 9.11 -2.29
CA LYS A 149 -21.99 8.92 -2.71
C LYS A 149 -22.48 7.50 -2.40
N LEU A 150 -21.70 6.49 -2.76
CA LEU A 150 -22.05 5.10 -2.48
C LEU A 150 -22.18 4.80 -0.98
N ILE A 151 -21.29 5.37 -0.15
CA ILE A 151 -21.33 5.22 1.33
C ILE A 151 -22.60 5.86 1.91
N GLN A 152 -23.03 7.03 1.39
CA GLN A 152 -24.25 7.70 1.86
C GLN A 152 -25.53 6.90 1.57
N GLU A 153 -25.50 6.09 0.52
CA GLU A 153 -26.62 5.26 0.09
C GLU A 153 -26.55 3.80 0.59
N ASN A 154 -25.39 3.38 1.13
CA ASN A 154 -25.13 1.97 1.48
C ASN A 154 -24.33 1.87 2.79
N ALA A 155 -25.02 1.51 3.86
CA ALA A 155 -24.41 1.38 5.19
C ALA A 155 -23.39 0.24 5.28
N ASP A 156 -23.55 -0.84 4.51
CA ASP A 156 -22.60 -1.96 4.51
C ASP A 156 -21.25 -1.55 3.94
N LEU A 157 -21.27 -0.65 2.94
CA LEU A 157 -20.04 -0.06 2.40
C LEU A 157 -19.36 0.85 3.43
N ALA A 158 -20.13 1.65 4.18
CA ALA A 158 -19.57 2.44 5.28
C ALA A 158 -18.90 1.54 6.33
N MET A 159 -19.57 0.45 6.71
CA MET A 159 -19.04 -0.54 7.65
C MET A 159 -17.80 -1.26 7.14
N PHE A 160 -17.69 -1.47 5.82
CA PHE A 160 -16.48 -1.99 5.21
C PHE A 160 -15.29 -1.07 5.49
N PHE A 161 -15.40 0.23 5.22
CA PHE A 161 -14.31 1.19 5.47
C PHE A 161 -13.98 1.35 6.97
N ILE A 162 -14.98 1.35 7.83
CA ILE A 162 -14.76 1.39 9.29
C ILE A 162 -13.96 0.17 9.75
N ARG A 163 -14.30 -1.03 9.29
CA ARG A 163 -13.54 -2.24 9.61
C ARG A 163 -12.10 -2.21 9.10
N GLN A 164 -11.88 -1.68 7.86
CA GLN A 164 -10.54 -1.56 7.31
C GLN A 164 -9.68 -0.58 8.13
N LEU A 165 -10.21 0.60 8.43
CA LEU A 165 -9.52 1.61 9.24
C LEU A 165 -9.23 1.09 10.67
N SER A 166 -10.16 0.35 11.28
CA SER A 166 -9.97 -0.25 12.60
C SER A 166 -8.87 -1.31 12.60
N LYS A 167 -8.81 -2.16 11.57
CA LYS A 167 -7.71 -3.14 11.39
C LYS A 167 -6.37 -2.43 11.19
N ASP A 168 -6.33 -1.42 10.33
CA ASP A 168 -5.12 -0.65 10.06
C ASP A 168 -4.60 0.05 11.31
N LEU A 169 -5.49 0.57 12.16
CA LEU A 169 -5.12 1.15 13.45
C LEU A 169 -4.48 0.11 14.36
N GLY A 170 -5.08 -1.07 14.53
CA GLY A 170 -4.52 -2.14 15.36
C GLY A 170 -3.13 -2.59 14.88
N ILE A 171 -2.94 -2.74 13.56
CA ILE A 171 -1.63 -3.05 12.97
C ILE A 171 -0.62 -1.93 13.24
N SER A 172 -1.04 -0.67 13.18
CA SER A 172 -0.18 0.49 13.46
C SER A 172 0.27 0.52 14.93
N ASP A 173 -0.64 0.22 15.87
CA ASP A 173 -0.35 0.16 17.29
C ASP A 173 0.68 -0.94 17.60
N GLU A 174 0.46 -2.16 17.10
CA GLU A 174 1.40 -3.26 17.27
C GLU A 174 2.78 -2.92 16.68
N ARG A 175 2.80 -2.33 15.49
CA ARG A 175 4.05 -1.93 14.83
C ARG A 175 4.79 -0.86 15.63
N THR A 176 4.09 0.08 16.25
CA THR A 176 4.70 1.12 17.09
C THR A 176 5.44 0.49 18.26
N VAL A 177 4.83 -0.47 18.95
CA VAL A 177 5.47 -1.22 20.05
C VAL A 177 6.69 -1.99 19.53
N ASN A 178 6.55 -2.71 18.43
CA ASN A 178 7.64 -3.50 17.85
C ASN A 178 8.85 -2.64 17.45
N LEU A 179 8.61 -1.47 16.87
CA LEU A 179 9.69 -0.55 16.46
C LEU A 179 10.42 0.09 17.64
N THR A 180 9.74 0.27 18.78
CA THR A 180 10.32 0.92 19.95
C THR A 180 10.96 -0.05 20.94
N GLN A 181 10.45 -1.27 21.06
CA GLN A 181 10.88 -2.23 22.07
C GLN A 181 11.81 -3.33 21.56
N LYS A 182 11.71 -3.71 20.27
CA LYS A 182 12.56 -4.77 19.72
C LYS A 182 13.93 -4.27 19.29
N HIS A 183 14.96 -5.09 19.55
CA HIS A 183 16.30 -4.87 18.99
C HIS A 183 16.30 -5.01 17.45
N ILE A 184 17.33 -4.45 16.80
CA ILE A 184 17.46 -4.49 15.33
C ILE A 184 17.37 -5.91 14.75
N ARG A 185 17.90 -6.89 15.47
CA ARG A 185 17.90 -8.30 15.07
C ARG A 185 16.46 -8.86 15.04
N GLY A 186 15.68 -8.60 16.09
CA GLY A 186 14.27 -8.99 16.16
C GLY A 186 13.41 -8.30 15.10
N ARG A 187 13.64 -6.98 14.88
CA ARG A 187 12.93 -6.22 13.84
C ARG A 187 13.20 -6.74 12.43
N LEU A 188 14.44 -7.13 12.11
CA LEU A 188 14.75 -7.70 10.81
C LEU A 188 14.12 -9.08 10.63
N ALA A 189 14.17 -9.95 11.65
CA ALA A 189 13.51 -11.26 11.62
C ALA A 189 12.01 -11.11 11.40
N GLU A 190 11.35 -10.20 12.12
CA GLU A 190 9.94 -9.89 11.96
C GLU A 190 9.62 -9.38 10.54
N SER A 191 10.44 -8.47 10.00
CA SER A 191 10.25 -7.97 8.64
C SER A 191 10.35 -9.07 7.59
N LEU A 192 11.27 -10.04 7.74
CA LEU A 192 11.38 -11.19 6.83
C LEU A 192 10.15 -12.11 6.92
N LEU A 193 9.67 -12.40 8.13
CA LEU A 193 8.45 -13.19 8.35
C LEU A 193 7.22 -12.46 7.79
N PHE A 194 7.09 -11.17 8.05
CA PHE A 194 6.03 -10.33 7.51
C PHE A 194 6.00 -10.33 5.97
N LEU A 195 7.16 -10.27 5.32
CA LEU A 195 7.25 -10.36 3.85
C LEU A 195 6.81 -11.72 3.34
N LYS A 196 7.14 -12.82 4.06
CA LYS A 196 6.65 -14.15 3.76
C LYS A 196 5.12 -14.21 3.86
N ASP A 197 4.56 -13.74 4.97
CA ASP A 197 3.12 -13.78 5.23
C ASP A 197 2.33 -12.90 4.24
N THR A 198 2.94 -11.82 3.76
CA THR A 198 2.30 -10.87 2.83
C THR A 198 2.36 -11.33 1.38
N TYR A 199 3.52 -11.82 0.92
CA TYR A 199 3.78 -12.11 -0.49
C TYR A 199 4.01 -13.59 -0.80
N GLY A 200 4.12 -14.41 0.25
CA GLY A 200 4.40 -15.84 0.10
C GLY A 200 5.83 -16.14 -0.24
N VAL A 201 6.04 -17.39 -0.67
CA VAL A 201 7.31 -17.93 -1.12
C VAL A 201 7.19 -18.45 -2.54
N GLU A 202 8.34 -18.62 -3.22
CA GLU A 202 8.42 -19.23 -4.54
C GLU A 202 8.12 -20.75 -4.50
N GLU A 203 8.19 -21.42 -5.64
CA GLU A 203 7.92 -22.86 -5.77
C GLU A 203 8.80 -23.73 -4.85
N ASP A 204 10.01 -23.24 -4.51
CA ASP A 204 10.92 -23.94 -3.58
C ASP A 204 10.49 -23.88 -2.10
N GLN A 205 9.35 -23.26 -1.81
CA GLN A 205 8.72 -23.10 -0.49
C GLN A 205 9.58 -22.37 0.55
N CYS A 206 10.67 -21.73 0.16
CA CYS A 206 11.58 -21.04 1.08
C CYS A 206 12.07 -19.68 0.58
N THR A 207 12.11 -19.42 -0.73
CA THR A 207 12.50 -18.12 -1.28
C THR A 207 11.34 -17.14 -1.20
N LEU A 208 11.56 -15.98 -0.59
CA LEU A 208 10.55 -14.91 -0.53
C LEU A 208 10.17 -14.48 -1.95
N SER A 209 8.87 -14.38 -2.25
CA SER A 209 8.34 -13.91 -3.55
C SER A 209 8.44 -12.39 -3.74
N ILE A 210 9.35 -11.75 -3.03
CA ILE A 210 9.66 -10.32 -3.16
C ILE A 210 11.17 -10.07 -3.03
N TYR A 211 11.74 -9.27 -3.95
CA TYR A 211 13.18 -9.00 -4.01
C TYR A 211 13.49 -7.54 -3.67
N LEU A 212 13.55 -7.25 -2.38
CA LEU A 212 13.84 -5.91 -1.88
C LEU A 212 15.34 -5.58 -1.95
N SER A 213 15.65 -4.30 -2.13
CA SER A 213 16.98 -3.78 -1.92
C SER A 213 17.36 -3.86 -0.43
N ARG A 214 18.66 -3.77 -0.12
CA ARG A 214 19.13 -3.70 1.28
C ARG A 214 18.62 -2.45 1.98
N GLU A 215 18.45 -1.38 1.23
CA GLU A 215 17.87 -0.13 1.69
C GLU A 215 16.38 -0.28 2.01
N ASP A 216 15.58 -0.89 1.12
CA ASP A 216 14.16 -1.12 1.40
C ASP A 216 13.95 -2.05 2.61
N LEU A 217 14.78 -3.09 2.77
CA LEU A 217 14.75 -3.94 3.97
C LEU A 217 15.11 -3.16 5.24
N ALA A 218 16.12 -2.28 5.16
CA ALA A 218 16.50 -1.42 6.27
C ALA A 218 15.35 -0.45 6.62
N ASN A 219 14.75 0.17 5.61
CA ASN A 219 13.62 1.08 5.76
C ASN A 219 12.36 0.37 6.32
N LEU A 220 12.13 -0.89 5.94
CA LEU A 220 11.04 -1.70 6.49
C LEU A 220 11.25 -2.05 7.97
N SER A 221 12.52 -2.36 8.34
CA SER A 221 12.91 -2.80 9.70
C SER A 221 13.33 -1.65 10.61
N ASN A 222 13.18 -0.40 10.18
CA ASN A 222 13.60 0.82 10.88
C ASN A 222 15.06 0.75 11.39
N MET A 223 15.99 0.52 10.48
CA MET A 223 17.42 0.50 10.78
C MET A 223 18.24 1.11 9.63
N THR A 224 19.53 1.35 9.86
CA THR A 224 20.43 1.79 8.78
C THR A 224 20.71 0.64 7.82
N THR A 225 21.00 0.96 6.55
CA THR A 225 21.38 -0.03 5.53
C THR A 225 22.57 -0.88 5.97
N SER A 226 23.55 -0.27 6.62
CA SER A 226 24.74 -0.99 7.16
C SER A 226 24.36 -1.99 8.25
N ASN A 227 23.42 -1.64 9.14
CA ASN A 227 22.90 -2.57 10.15
C ASN A 227 22.11 -3.70 9.52
N ALA A 228 21.26 -3.43 8.50
CA ALA A 228 20.55 -4.46 7.79
C ALA A 228 21.49 -5.47 7.11
N ILE A 229 22.52 -4.97 6.39
CA ILE A 229 23.54 -5.83 5.75
C ILE A 229 24.23 -6.72 6.78
N ARG A 230 24.73 -6.12 7.88
CA ARG A 230 25.42 -6.85 8.95
C ARG A 230 24.52 -7.91 9.59
N THR A 231 23.28 -7.56 9.91
CA THR A 231 22.34 -8.50 10.54
C THR A 231 21.93 -9.64 9.59
N LEU A 232 21.74 -9.34 8.29
CA LEU A 232 21.50 -10.36 7.27
C LEU A 232 22.70 -11.33 7.15
N SER A 233 23.93 -10.81 7.15
CA SER A 233 25.14 -11.65 7.11
C SER A 233 25.23 -12.56 8.33
N ASN A 234 24.91 -12.06 9.53
CA ASN A 234 24.85 -12.87 10.74
C ASN A 234 23.78 -13.98 10.62
N PHE A 235 22.57 -13.66 10.12
CA PHE A 235 21.53 -14.66 9.89
C PHE A 235 21.97 -15.74 8.89
N ALA A 236 22.70 -15.36 7.84
CA ALA A 236 23.25 -16.33 6.89
C ALA A 236 24.33 -17.22 7.52
N THR A 237 25.26 -16.67 8.31
CA THR A 237 26.27 -17.43 9.05
C THR A 237 25.64 -18.41 10.03
N GLU A 238 24.56 -18.01 10.68
CA GLU A 238 23.80 -18.87 11.60
C GLU A 238 22.88 -19.87 10.88
N LYS A 239 22.89 -19.90 9.54
CA LYS A 239 22.04 -20.77 8.70
C LYS A 239 20.54 -20.57 8.92
N LEU A 240 20.13 -19.36 9.30
CA LEU A 240 18.71 -18.99 9.40
C LEU A 240 18.12 -18.65 8.04
N ILE A 241 18.95 -18.06 7.17
CA ILE A 241 18.60 -17.68 5.80
C ILE A 241 19.75 -18.02 4.84
N ILE A 242 19.43 -18.06 3.53
CA ILE A 242 20.42 -18.02 2.46
C ILE A 242 20.14 -16.76 1.63
N ILE A 243 21.22 -16.10 1.21
CA ILE A 243 21.19 -14.87 0.42
C ILE A 243 21.80 -15.15 -0.95
N ASP A 244 21.02 -14.87 -2.01
CA ASP A 244 21.48 -14.89 -3.38
C ASP A 244 21.09 -13.58 -4.06
N GLY A 245 22.02 -12.64 -4.15
CA GLY A 245 21.76 -11.29 -4.61
C GLY A 245 20.65 -10.60 -3.78
N ARG A 246 19.49 -10.37 -4.41
CA ARG A 246 18.29 -9.83 -3.74
C ARG A 246 17.34 -10.91 -3.23
N LYS A 247 17.53 -12.16 -3.64
CA LYS A 247 16.72 -13.28 -3.16
C LYS A 247 17.13 -13.65 -1.74
N ILE A 248 16.16 -13.92 -0.90
CA ILE A 248 16.33 -14.37 0.48
C ILE A 248 15.52 -15.64 0.66
N LYS A 249 16.20 -16.73 1.07
CA LYS A 249 15.56 -17.99 1.42
C LYS A 249 15.49 -18.11 2.93
N LEU A 250 14.32 -18.41 3.46
CA LEU A 250 14.11 -18.68 4.88
C LEU A 250 14.40 -20.17 5.14
N ILE A 251 15.44 -20.48 5.90
CA ILE A 251 15.89 -21.85 6.14
C ILE A 251 15.38 -22.36 7.49
N ASP A 252 15.46 -21.54 8.54
CA ASP A 252 14.99 -21.88 9.88
C ASP A 252 13.98 -20.84 10.36
N GLU A 253 12.75 -21.02 9.91
CA GLU A 253 11.65 -20.11 10.23
C GLU A 253 11.31 -20.10 11.71
N GLU A 254 11.39 -21.27 12.38
CA GLU A 254 11.07 -21.38 13.79
C GLU A 254 12.07 -20.59 14.67
N ARG A 255 13.35 -20.61 14.33
CA ARG A 255 14.34 -19.77 15.00
C ARG A 255 14.14 -18.29 14.67
N LEU A 256 13.78 -17.93 13.42
CA LEU A 256 13.44 -16.55 13.06
C LEU A 256 12.24 -16.06 13.87
N LYS A 257 11.19 -16.87 14.05
CA LYS A 257 10.04 -16.55 14.92
C LYS A 257 10.45 -16.33 16.37
N LYS A 258 11.35 -17.16 16.91
CA LYS A 258 11.88 -16.95 18.27
C LYS A 258 12.65 -15.63 18.37
N ILE A 259 13.53 -15.33 17.40
CA ILE A 259 14.30 -14.09 17.37
C ILE A 259 13.36 -12.87 17.24
N SER A 260 12.31 -12.95 16.45
CA SER A 260 11.35 -11.86 16.30
C SER A 260 10.55 -11.54 17.57
N LYS A 261 10.37 -12.54 18.45
CA LYS A 261 9.66 -12.39 19.74
C LYS A 261 10.54 -11.88 20.87
N ILE A 262 11.79 -12.31 20.91
CA ILE A 262 12.70 -12.01 22.02
C ILE A 262 13.49 -10.71 21.76
N GLY A 263 13.69 -10.36 20.49
CA GLY A 263 14.46 -9.17 20.06
C GLY A 263 15.86 -9.56 19.66
#